data_a7a132ba2ab0468798f197d9e5e326ea
#
_entry.id   a7a132ba2ab0468798f197d9e5e326ea
#
_cell.length_a   1.000
_cell.length_b   1.000
_cell.length_c   1.000
_cell.angle_alpha   90.00
_cell.angle_beta   90.00
_cell.angle_gamma   90.00
#
_symmetry.space_group_name_H-M   'P 1'
#
loop_
_entity.id
_entity.type
_entity.pdbx_description
1 polymer ?
#
loop_
_entity_poly.entity_id
_entity_poly.type
_entity_poly.pdbx_seq_one_letter_code
_entity_poly.pdbx_strand_id
1 'polypeptide(L)'
;MTDGGAEKALVENGLVENGLVEKVDRGNGPDRGRIVVGVSGSLGSLAALHHAVAEARRTDVEVLAVLCWTPPGEELGYRRTPCPPVLTAGRDAAVARLRQALDEAFAGRYAGVRLRCQAVRGETGHSLVRCADRPGDLLVLGAGRDRGPLGRLVHPSVTAYCVRHAACPVVAVPRPPLQRELEALERGYGLRALVAGN
;
A
#
# COMPACT_ATOMS: atom_id res chain seq x y z
N MET A 1 -2.96 -23.83 -19.66
CA MET A 1 -4.15 -23.06 -20.09
C MET A 1 -4.99 -22.78 -18.85
N THR A 2 -4.71 -21.70 -18.11
CA THR A 2 -5.58 -21.20 -17.00
C THR A 2 -5.04 -19.87 -16.46
N ASP A 3 -4.64 -18.94 -17.33
CA ASP A 3 -4.13 -17.61 -16.90
C ASP A 3 -5.12 -16.46 -17.14
N GLY A 4 -6.26 -16.73 -17.77
CA GLY A 4 -7.22 -15.69 -18.12
C GLY A 4 -8.21 -15.29 -17.01
N GLY A 5 -8.31 -16.02 -15.92
CA GLY A 5 -9.32 -15.80 -14.89
C GLY A 5 -8.94 -14.72 -13.88
N ALA A 6 -7.68 -14.67 -13.47
CA ALA A 6 -7.19 -13.70 -12.51
C ALA A 6 -7.04 -12.30 -13.13
N GLU A 7 -6.60 -12.26 -14.38
CA GLU A 7 -6.48 -11.01 -15.15
C GLU A 7 -7.85 -10.40 -15.44
N LYS A 8 -8.86 -11.22 -15.73
CA LYS A 8 -10.24 -10.79 -15.94
C LYS A 8 -10.90 -10.26 -14.65
N ALA A 9 -10.64 -10.88 -13.51
CA ALA A 9 -11.12 -10.42 -12.21
C ALA A 9 -10.48 -9.08 -11.78
N LEU A 10 -9.22 -8.83 -12.14
CA LEU A 10 -8.54 -7.56 -11.89
C LEU A 10 -9.04 -6.43 -12.81
N VAL A 11 -9.40 -6.76 -14.05
CA VAL A 11 -9.98 -5.80 -15.01
C VAL A 11 -11.44 -5.49 -14.64
N GLU A 12 -12.22 -6.46 -14.19
CA GLU A 12 -13.60 -6.24 -13.72
C GLU A 12 -13.64 -5.48 -12.38
N ASN A 13 -12.59 -5.52 -11.57
CA ASN A 13 -12.47 -4.80 -10.30
C ASN A 13 -11.80 -3.42 -10.41
N GLY A 14 -11.62 -2.89 -11.62
CA GLY A 14 -11.26 -1.49 -11.82
C GLY A 14 -9.81 -1.14 -11.51
N LEU A 15 -8.84 -1.76 -12.17
CA LEU A 15 -7.50 -1.19 -12.33
C LEU A 15 -7.62 0.04 -13.24
N VAL A 16 -7.70 1.21 -12.62
CA VAL A 16 -7.87 2.47 -13.34
C VAL A 16 -6.59 2.83 -14.06
N GLU A 17 -6.62 2.79 -15.38
CA GLU A 17 -5.68 3.49 -16.25
C GLU A 17 -5.90 5.00 -16.10
N ASN A 18 -4.83 5.73 -15.85
CA ASN A 18 -4.75 7.19 -15.73
C ASN A 18 -5.27 7.81 -14.45
N GLY A 19 -4.52 7.75 -13.33
CA GLY A 19 -4.46 8.82 -12.29
C GLY A 19 -5.74 9.54 -11.84
N LEU A 20 -6.87 9.25 -12.43
CA LEU A 20 -8.20 9.75 -12.14
C LEU A 20 -9.11 8.56 -11.88
N VAL A 21 -9.65 8.51 -10.69
CA VAL A 21 -10.71 7.60 -10.28
C VAL A 21 -11.89 7.79 -11.23
N GLU A 22 -12.07 6.96 -12.22
CA GLU A 22 -13.37 6.85 -12.85
C GLU A 22 -14.29 6.16 -11.83
N LYS A 23 -15.21 6.93 -11.29
CA LYS A 23 -16.27 6.46 -10.43
C LYS A 23 -17.08 5.39 -11.17
N VAL A 24 -16.74 4.14 -11.00
CA VAL A 24 -17.71 3.08 -11.22
C VAL A 24 -18.57 3.03 -9.96
N ASP A 25 -19.56 3.91 -9.97
CA ASP A 25 -20.64 3.95 -9.01
C ASP A 25 -21.54 2.72 -9.23
N ARG A 26 -21.29 1.67 -8.47
CA ARG A 26 -22.24 0.57 -8.30
C ARG A 26 -22.50 0.37 -6.82
N GLY A 27 -23.40 1.17 -6.28
CA GLY A 27 -24.20 0.78 -5.13
C GLY A 27 -23.64 1.03 -3.72
N ASN A 28 -22.58 1.81 -3.56
CA ASN A 28 -22.26 2.38 -2.25
C ASN A 28 -22.62 3.86 -2.30
N GLY A 29 -23.70 4.27 -1.61
CA GLY A 29 -24.04 5.68 -1.49
C GLY A 29 -22.84 6.49 -0.98
N PRO A 30 -22.78 7.81 -1.25
CA PRO A 30 -21.66 8.69 -0.89
C PRO A 30 -21.32 8.69 0.61
N ASP A 31 -22.20 8.18 1.46
CA ASP A 31 -22.06 8.16 2.93
C ASP A 31 -21.46 6.87 3.51
N ARG A 32 -21.31 5.80 2.73
CA ARG A 32 -20.64 4.59 3.24
C ARG A 32 -19.13 4.74 3.10
N GLY A 33 -18.44 4.71 4.25
CA GLY A 33 -16.99 4.68 4.31
C GLY A 33 -16.39 3.46 3.59
N ARG A 34 -15.11 3.54 3.30
CA ARG A 34 -14.30 2.47 2.68
C ARG A 34 -13.16 2.11 3.63
N ILE A 35 -12.59 0.94 3.43
CA ILE A 35 -11.30 0.60 4.06
C ILE A 35 -10.20 0.91 3.05
N VAL A 36 -9.43 1.96 3.30
CA VAL A 36 -8.27 2.34 2.48
C VAL A 36 -7.03 1.66 3.06
N VAL A 37 -6.31 0.87 2.28
CA VAL A 37 -5.12 0.16 2.76
C VAL A 37 -3.89 0.53 1.95
N GLY A 38 -2.82 0.94 2.65
CA GLY A 38 -1.52 1.22 2.04
C GLY A 38 -0.74 -0.06 1.74
N VAL A 39 -0.41 -0.27 0.46
CA VAL A 39 0.32 -1.45 -0.05
C VAL A 39 1.71 -1.04 -0.50
N SER A 40 2.74 -1.78 -0.08
CA SER A 40 4.13 -1.57 -0.51
C SER A 40 4.84 -2.84 -0.98
N GLY A 41 4.19 -4.00 -0.88
CA GLY A 41 4.79 -5.32 -1.12
C GLY A 41 5.64 -5.85 0.05
N SER A 42 5.70 -5.14 1.18
CA SER A 42 6.36 -5.66 2.39
C SER A 42 5.44 -6.58 3.18
N LEU A 43 6.00 -7.54 3.96
CA LEU A 43 5.21 -8.42 4.83
C LEU A 43 4.27 -7.65 5.77
N GLY A 44 4.70 -6.48 6.26
CA GLY A 44 3.85 -5.62 7.08
C GLY A 44 2.66 -5.04 6.31
N SER A 45 2.84 -4.69 5.03
CA SER A 45 1.75 -4.21 4.18
C SER A 45 0.82 -5.35 3.73
N LEU A 46 1.35 -6.56 3.54
CA LEU A 46 0.52 -7.75 3.28
C LEU A 46 -0.35 -8.10 4.51
N ALA A 47 0.21 -8.02 5.72
CA ALA A 47 -0.57 -8.19 6.95
C ALA A 47 -1.68 -7.12 7.09
N ALA A 48 -1.38 -5.87 6.74
CA ALA A 48 -2.38 -4.81 6.71
C ALA A 48 -3.49 -5.08 5.68
N LEU A 49 -3.13 -5.61 4.51
CA LEU A 49 -4.07 -5.98 3.46
C LEU A 49 -4.99 -7.13 3.90
N HIS A 50 -4.44 -8.17 4.55
CA HIS A 50 -5.24 -9.23 5.15
C HIS A 50 -6.22 -8.72 6.21
N HIS A 51 -5.75 -7.82 7.08
CA HIS A 51 -6.59 -7.20 8.10
C HIS A 51 -7.73 -6.38 7.47
N ALA A 52 -7.42 -5.56 6.45
CA ALA A 52 -8.41 -4.77 5.72
C ALA A 52 -9.50 -5.63 5.07
N VAL A 53 -9.11 -6.73 4.43
CA VAL A 53 -10.06 -7.68 3.82
C VAL A 53 -10.92 -8.41 4.87
N ALA A 54 -10.33 -8.81 6.00
CA ALA A 54 -11.08 -9.42 7.09
C ALA A 54 -12.12 -8.46 7.68
N GLU A 55 -11.75 -7.20 7.88
CA GLU A 55 -12.64 -6.15 8.37
C GLU A 55 -13.74 -5.81 7.35
N ALA A 56 -13.41 -5.75 6.06
CA ALA A 56 -14.37 -5.52 4.98
C ALA A 56 -15.43 -6.62 4.90
N ARG A 57 -15.03 -7.89 5.12
CA ARG A 57 -16.00 -9.01 5.19
C ARG A 57 -16.97 -8.87 6.36
N ARG A 58 -16.50 -8.33 7.49
CA ARG A 58 -17.32 -8.15 8.70
C ARG A 58 -18.29 -6.98 8.57
N THR A 59 -17.89 -5.92 7.86
CA THR A 59 -18.63 -4.66 7.76
C THR A 59 -19.34 -4.45 6.43
N ASP A 60 -19.14 -5.35 5.46
CA ASP A 60 -19.67 -5.26 4.08
C ASP A 60 -19.32 -3.93 3.40
N VAL A 61 -18.09 -3.42 3.59
CA VAL A 61 -17.59 -2.22 2.94
C VAL A 61 -16.56 -2.55 1.86
N GLU A 62 -16.31 -1.59 0.96
CA GLU A 62 -15.31 -1.70 -0.09
C GLU A 62 -13.90 -1.53 0.48
N VAL A 63 -12.94 -2.30 -0.04
CA VAL A 63 -11.50 -2.10 0.20
C VAL A 63 -10.89 -1.34 -0.98
N LEU A 64 -10.16 -0.27 -0.69
CA LEU A 64 -9.33 0.46 -1.65
C LEU A 64 -7.84 0.19 -1.33
N ALA A 65 -7.20 -0.67 -2.11
CA ALA A 65 -5.78 -0.94 -2.01
C ALA A 65 -4.97 0.12 -2.78
N VAL A 66 -4.13 0.87 -2.08
CA VAL A 66 -3.37 2.00 -2.63
C VAL A 66 -1.87 1.72 -2.56
N LEU A 67 -1.20 1.74 -3.72
CA LEU A 67 0.25 1.75 -3.81
C LEU A 67 0.72 3.14 -4.26
N CYS A 68 1.51 3.81 -3.43
CA CYS A 68 2.09 5.11 -3.78
C CYS A 68 3.46 4.93 -4.41
N TRP A 69 3.76 5.76 -5.42
CA TRP A 69 5.04 5.73 -6.12
C TRP A 69 5.49 7.13 -6.53
N THR A 70 6.79 7.31 -6.64
CA THR A 70 7.42 8.56 -7.13
C THR A 70 8.32 8.24 -8.32
N PRO A 71 8.47 9.18 -9.28
CA PRO A 71 9.43 9.00 -10.37
C PRO A 71 10.87 8.98 -9.84
N PRO A 72 11.82 8.42 -10.61
CA PRO A 72 13.24 8.50 -10.28
C PRO A 72 13.69 9.94 -10.07
N GLY A 73 14.46 10.20 -8.99
CA GLY A 73 14.85 11.54 -8.58
C GLY A 73 13.74 12.34 -7.88
N GLU A 74 12.67 11.65 -7.48
CA GLU A 74 11.48 12.21 -6.85
C GLU A 74 10.77 13.27 -7.71
N GLU A 75 9.78 13.94 -7.17
CA GLU A 75 9.00 14.96 -7.88
C GLU A 75 9.86 16.17 -8.31
N LEU A 76 10.82 16.58 -7.48
CA LEU A 76 11.69 17.70 -7.78
C LEU A 76 12.66 17.39 -8.93
N GLY A 77 13.21 16.20 -8.96
CA GLY A 77 14.07 15.73 -10.06
C GLY A 77 13.30 15.66 -11.37
N TYR A 78 12.12 15.06 -11.35
CA TYR A 78 11.27 14.96 -12.53
C TYR A 78 10.84 16.33 -13.08
N ARG A 79 10.50 17.30 -12.22
CA ARG A 79 10.13 18.67 -12.64
C ARG A 79 11.27 19.41 -13.34
N ARG A 80 12.54 19.11 -12.97
CA ARG A 80 13.72 19.73 -13.59
C ARG A 80 14.02 19.14 -14.96
N THR A 81 13.79 17.83 -15.13
CA THR A 81 14.07 17.12 -16.38
C THR A 81 12.92 16.16 -16.67
N PRO A 82 11.78 16.66 -17.18
CA PRO A 82 10.62 15.82 -17.49
C PRO A 82 10.97 14.79 -18.58
N CYS A 83 10.70 13.53 -18.30
CA CYS A 83 10.86 12.42 -19.25
C CYS A 83 9.60 11.55 -19.24
N PRO A 84 8.65 11.78 -20.16
CA PRO A 84 7.39 11.05 -20.20
C PRO A 84 7.53 9.52 -20.25
N PRO A 85 8.47 8.93 -21.04
CA PRO A 85 8.68 7.49 -21.03
C PRO A 85 9.06 6.93 -19.66
N VAL A 86 9.90 7.65 -18.89
CA VAL A 86 10.29 7.24 -17.54
C VAL A 86 9.09 7.29 -16.58
N LEU A 87 8.23 8.26 -16.74
CA LEU A 87 7.00 8.36 -15.96
C LEU A 87 6.05 7.19 -16.24
N THR A 88 5.85 6.86 -17.51
CA THR A 88 5.02 5.72 -17.92
C THR A 88 5.59 4.41 -17.36
N ALA A 89 6.88 4.16 -17.54
CA ALA A 89 7.54 2.98 -17.00
C ALA A 89 7.44 2.89 -15.46
N GLY A 90 7.59 4.01 -14.76
CA GLY A 90 7.43 4.08 -13.30
C GLY A 90 6.01 3.73 -12.85
N ARG A 91 5.01 4.21 -13.56
CA ARG A 91 3.61 3.87 -13.32
C ARG A 91 3.34 2.39 -13.55
N ASP A 92 3.80 1.85 -14.69
CA ASP A 92 3.59 0.45 -15.05
C ASP A 92 4.26 -0.49 -14.03
N ALA A 93 5.46 -0.14 -13.58
CA ALA A 93 6.13 -0.85 -12.50
C ALA A 93 5.36 -0.78 -11.17
N ALA A 94 4.75 0.35 -10.84
CA ALA A 94 3.92 0.49 -9.65
C ALA A 94 2.65 -0.39 -9.72
N VAL A 95 2.00 -0.42 -10.87
CA VAL A 95 0.83 -1.29 -11.13
C VAL A 95 1.22 -2.76 -11.03
N ALA A 96 2.35 -3.16 -11.65
CA ALA A 96 2.85 -4.53 -11.57
C ALA A 96 3.14 -4.96 -10.11
N ARG A 97 3.79 -4.09 -9.33
CA ARG A 97 4.04 -4.33 -7.89
C ARG A 97 2.76 -4.46 -7.07
N LEU A 98 1.75 -3.65 -7.36
CA LEU A 98 0.46 -3.75 -6.68
C LEU A 98 -0.22 -5.09 -6.98
N ARG A 99 -0.23 -5.52 -8.25
CA ARG A 99 -0.76 -6.83 -8.67
C ARG A 99 -0.01 -7.96 -7.96
N GLN A 100 1.31 -7.94 -7.99
CA GLN A 100 2.14 -8.93 -7.30
C GLN A 100 1.82 -9.02 -5.81
N ALA A 101 1.72 -7.89 -5.11
CA ALA A 101 1.38 -7.86 -3.68
C ALA A 101 -0.01 -8.47 -3.39
N LEU A 102 -0.98 -8.26 -4.27
CA LEU A 102 -2.31 -8.86 -4.16
C LEU A 102 -2.28 -10.38 -4.41
N ASP A 103 -1.52 -10.81 -5.41
CA ASP A 103 -1.35 -12.23 -5.72
C ASP A 103 -0.63 -12.97 -4.58
N GLU A 104 0.42 -12.38 -4.01
CA GLU A 104 1.11 -12.89 -2.84
C GLU A 104 0.19 -12.98 -1.60
N ALA A 105 -0.66 -11.96 -1.39
CA ALA A 105 -1.57 -11.95 -0.26
C ALA A 105 -2.70 -12.99 -0.38
N PHE A 106 -3.25 -13.19 -1.57
CA PHE A 106 -4.52 -13.89 -1.71
C PHE A 106 -4.52 -15.01 -2.74
N ALA A 107 -3.47 -15.20 -3.53
CA ALA A 107 -3.41 -16.18 -4.62
C ALA A 107 -4.67 -16.14 -5.52
N GLY A 108 -5.15 -14.93 -5.84
CA GLY A 108 -6.35 -14.73 -6.65
C GLY A 108 -7.69 -14.99 -5.93
N ARG A 109 -7.70 -15.24 -4.62
CA ARG A 109 -8.92 -15.57 -3.85
C ARG A 109 -9.49 -14.38 -3.10
N TYR A 110 -10.03 -13.39 -3.80
CA TYR A 110 -10.71 -12.23 -3.18
C TYR A 110 -12.20 -12.45 -2.97
N ALA A 111 -12.70 -13.68 -3.07
CA ALA A 111 -14.13 -13.97 -3.06
C ALA A 111 -14.85 -13.32 -1.87
N GLY A 112 -15.92 -12.58 -2.16
CA GLY A 112 -16.80 -11.98 -1.16
C GLY A 112 -16.38 -10.59 -0.65
N VAL A 113 -15.39 -9.92 -1.28
CA VAL A 113 -15.02 -8.54 -0.93
C VAL A 113 -14.93 -7.69 -2.20
N ARG A 114 -15.51 -6.50 -2.15
CA ARG A 114 -15.32 -5.49 -3.20
C ARG A 114 -13.94 -4.87 -3.02
N LEU A 115 -12.99 -5.22 -3.87
CA LEU A 115 -11.62 -4.75 -3.82
C LEU A 115 -11.34 -3.86 -5.04
N ARG A 116 -10.97 -2.61 -4.77
CA ARG A 116 -10.45 -1.69 -5.79
C ARG A 116 -8.97 -1.46 -5.56
N CYS A 117 -8.24 -1.23 -6.65
CA CYS A 117 -6.78 -1.08 -6.63
C CYS A 117 -6.39 0.22 -7.30
N GLN A 118 -5.46 0.96 -6.70
CA GLN A 118 -5.01 2.23 -7.25
C GLN A 118 -3.51 2.42 -7.04
N ALA A 119 -2.77 2.70 -8.14
CA ALA A 119 -1.40 3.19 -8.08
C ALA A 119 -1.41 4.72 -8.12
N VAL A 120 -0.96 5.37 -7.05
CA VAL A 120 -1.00 6.83 -6.89
C VAL A 120 0.40 7.40 -6.96
N ARG A 121 0.61 8.39 -7.85
CA ARG A 121 1.86 9.14 -7.88
C ARG A 121 1.89 10.18 -6.77
N GLY A 122 2.95 10.16 -5.97
CA GLY A 122 3.17 11.14 -4.91
C GLY A 122 3.83 10.54 -3.67
N GLU A 123 4.12 11.40 -2.70
CA GLU A 123 4.65 11.02 -1.39
C GLU A 123 3.60 10.16 -0.66
N THR A 124 4.06 9.07 -0.05
CA THR A 124 3.18 8.00 0.44
C THR A 124 2.19 8.47 1.50
N GLY A 125 2.65 9.17 2.52
CA GLY A 125 1.78 9.62 3.62
C GLY A 125 0.71 10.58 3.15
N HIS A 126 1.12 11.57 2.37
CA HIS A 126 0.22 12.57 1.80
C HIS A 126 -0.82 11.96 0.85
N SER A 127 -0.38 11.04 -0.02
CA SER A 127 -1.26 10.38 -0.98
C SER A 127 -2.28 9.49 -0.30
N LEU A 128 -1.89 8.75 0.75
CA LEU A 128 -2.80 7.88 1.51
C LEU A 128 -3.86 8.68 2.25
N VAL A 129 -3.48 9.79 2.90
CA VAL A 129 -4.43 10.70 3.57
C VAL A 129 -5.44 11.27 2.57
N ARG A 130 -4.99 11.62 1.35
CA ARG A 130 -5.89 12.11 0.30
C ARG A 130 -6.80 11.03 -0.29
N CYS A 131 -6.38 9.77 -0.26
CA CYS A 131 -7.23 8.65 -0.70
C CYS A 131 -8.29 8.31 0.35
N ALA A 132 -7.99 8.50 1.64
CA ALA A 132 -8.93 8.31 2.75
C ALA A 132 -9.63 9.66 3.08
N ASP A 133 -10.42 10.13 2.12
CA ASP A 133 -11.00 11.48 2.10
C ASP A 133 -12.42 11.57 2.66
N ARG A 134 -13.02 10.45 3.06
CA ARG A 134 -14.37 10.40 3.61
C ARG A 134 -14.34 10.22 5.13
N PRO A 135 -15.21 10.91 5.89
CA PRO A 135 -15.26 10.76 7.34
C PRO A 135 -15.51 9.32 7.82
N GLY A 136 -16.24 8.53 7.03
CA GLY A 136 -16.51 7.11 7.31
C GLY A 136 -15.43 6.14 6.83
N ASP A 137 -14.34 6.62 6.18
CA ASP A 137 -13.23 5.76 5.77
C ASP A 137 -12.46 5.25 7.00
N LEU A 138 -11.80 4.10 6.82
CA LEU A 138 -10.83 3.53 7.75
C LEU A 138 -9.49 3.37 7.02
N LEU A 139 -8.45 4.05 7.47
CA LEU A 139 -7.12 3.91 6.88
C LEU A 139 -6.32 2.81 7.60
N VAL A 140 -5.92 1.78 6.88
CA VAL A 140 -5.18 0.62 7.41
C VAL A 140 -3.76 0.60 6.86
N LEU A 141 -2.78 0.50 7.74
CA LEU A 141 -1.35 0.54 7.41
C LEU A 141 -0.58 -0.52 8.17
N GLY A 142 0.48 -1.06 7.60
CA GLY A 142 1.47 -1.80 8.36
C GLY A 142 2.24 -0.87 9.30
N ALA A 143 2.56 -1.32 10.50
CA ALA A 143 3.25 -0.52 11.53
C ALA A 143 4.68 -0.05 11.15
N GLY A 144 5.13 -0.29 9.91
CA GLY A 144 6.43 0.15 9.42
C GLY A 144 7.62 -0.57 10.07
N ARG A 145 8.86 -0.26 9.65
CA ARG A 145 10.09 -0.79 10.26
C ARG A 145 10.46 0.00 11.52
N ASP A 146 10.92 -0.69 12.57
CA ASP A 146 11.61 -0.05 13.69
C ASP A 146 12.99 0.43 13.21
N ARG A 147 13.00 1.63 12.74
CA ARG A 147 14.23 2.38 12.57
C ARG A 147 14.55 2.97 13.93
N GLY A 148 15.64 2.59 14.57
CA GLY A 148 16.03 3.10 15.88
C GLY A 148 15.87 4.63 16.02
N PRO A 149 16.14 5.23 17.19
CA PRO A 149 15.82 6.64 17.47
C PRO A 149 16.39 7.61 16.43
N LEU A 150 17.57 7.36 15.90
CA LEU A 150 18.22 8.17 14.86
C LEU A 150 17.51 8.06 13.48
N GLY A 151 17.01 6.87 13.12
CA GLY A 151 16.31 6.67 11.85
C GLY A 151 14.91 7.31 11.81
N ARG A 152 14.30 7.54 12.98
CA ARG A 152 13.02 8.26 13.10
C ARG A 152 13.17 9.76 12.86
N LEU A 153 14.35 10.30 13.13
CA LEU A 153 14.64 11.74 12.98
C LEU A 153 14.80 12.10 11.48
N VAL A 154 15.35 11.18 10.69
CA VAL A 154 15.69 11.43 9.27
C VAL A 154 14.51 11.14 8.34
N HIS A 155 13.66 10.15 8.67
CA HIS A 155 12.51 9.79 7.85
C HIS A 155 11.27 9.59 8.73
N PRO A 156 10.32 10.53 8.74
CA PRO A 156 9.07 10.38 9.47
C PRO A 156 8.34 9.11 9.01
N SER A 157 7.81 8.36 9.97
CA SER A 157 7.02 7.17 9.68
C SER A 157 5.75 7.56 8.92
N VAL A 158 5.47 6.90 7.80
CA VAL A 158 4.21 7.06 7.07
C VAL A 158 3.01 6.90 8.00
N THR A 159 3.05 5.91 8.88
CA THR A 159 1.99 5.67 9.87
C THR A 159 1.82 6.86 10.81
N ALA A 160 2.92 7.42 11.35
CA ALA A 160 2.86 8.60 12.21
C ALA A 160 2.33 9.84 11.48
N TYR A 161 2.69 10.00 10.21
CA TYR A 161 2.15 11.05 9.36
C TYR A 161 0.63 10.89 9.20
N CYS A 162 0.17 9.70 8.81
CA CYS A 162 -1.25 9.42 8.61
C CYS A 162 -2.07 9.62 9.88
N VAL A 163 -1.58 9.16 11.04
CA VAL A 163 -2.27 9.37 12.34
C VAL A 163 -2.47 10.86 12.66
N ARG A 164 -1.53 11.72 12.24
CA ARG A 164 -1.64 13.17 12.51
C ARG A 164 -2.51 13.92 11.53
N HIS A 165 -2.65 13.44 10.28
CA HIS A 165 -3.23 14.22 9.20
C HIS A 165 -4.48 13.60 8.57
N ALA A 166 -4.80 12.34 8.85
CA ALA A 166 -6.01 11.72 8.33
C ALA A 166 -7.27 12.30 8.99
N ALA A 167 -8.31 12.50 8.19
CA ALA A 167 -9.63 12.90 8.66
C ALA A 167 -10.49 11.72 9.14
N CYS A 168 -9.95 10.49 9.08
CA CYS A 168 -10.61 9.25 9.45
C CYS A 168 -9.75 8.45 10.46
N PRO A 169 -10.32 7.43 11.14
CA PRO A 169 -9.55 6.52 11.98
C PRO A 169 -8.40 5.84 11.22
N VAL A 170 -7.26 5.66 11.90
CA VAL A 170 -6.07 4.98 11.35
C VAL A 170 -5.74 3.75 12.18
N VAL A 171 -5.67 2.59 11.53
CA VAL A 171 -5.26 1.33 12.14
C VAL A 171 -3.84 0.98 11.70
N ALA A 172 -2.93 0.85 12.65
CA ALA A 172 -1.58 0.37 12.42
C ALA A 172 -1.50 -1.13 12.76
N VAL A 173 -1.38 -1.97 11.73
CA VAL A 173 -1.30 -3.42 11.88
C VAL A 173 0.12 -3.81 12.30
N PRO A 174 0.30 -4.51 13.43
CA PRO A 174 1.61 -4.97 13.88
C PRO A 174 2.28 -5.88 12.85
N ARG A 175 3.61 -5.89 12.87
CA ARG A 175 4.36 -6.82 12.02
C ARG A 175 4.11 -8.27 12.44
N PRO A 176 3.99 -9.20 11.48
CA PRO A 176 3.94 -10.62 11.77
C PRO A 176 5.16 -11.05 12.62
N PRO A 177 4.98 -11.99 13.57
CA PRO A 177 6.08 -12.50 14.40
C PRO A 177 7.29 -12.96 13.57
N LEU A 178 7.04 -13.70 12.49
CA LEU A 178 8.07 -14.18 11.57
C LEU A 178 8.96 -13.05 11.02
N GLN A 179 8.37 -11.91 10.65
CA GLN A 179 9.14 -10.77 10.17
C GLN A 179 10.05 -10.20 11.26
N ARG A 180 9.59 -10.17 12.51
CA ARG A 180 10.41 -9.71 13.64
C ARG A 180 11.60 -10.64 13.90
N GLU A 181 11.38 -11.95 13.77
CA GLU A 181 12.42 -12.96 13.91
C GLU A 181 13.47 -12.85 12.81
N LEU A 182 13.05 -12.74 11.55
CA LEU A 182 13.96 -12.55 10.42
C LEU A 182 14.81 -11.28 10.56
N GLU A 183 14.21 -10.15 10.91
CA GLU A 183 14.93 -8.90 11.14
C GLU A 183 15.87 -8.97 12.36
N ALA A 184 15.55 -9.76 13.38
CA ALA A 184 16.44 -10.01 14.51
C ALA A 184 17.65 -10.84 14.10
N LEU A 185 17.45 -11.87 13.28
CA LEU A 185 18.53 -12.69 12.72
C LEU A 185 19.45 -11.85 11.84
N GLU A 186 18.91 -11.06 10.91
CA GLU A 186 19.68 -10.18 10.03
C GLU A 186 20.56 -9.20 10.83
N ARG A 187 20.03 -8.61 11.89
CA ARG A 187 20.79 -7.73 12.81
C ARG A 187 21.91 -8.50 13.54
N GLY A 188 21.64 -9.72 13.96
CA GLY A 188 22.62 -10.59 14.61
C GLY A 188 23.76 -11.00 13.69
N TYR A 189 23.46 -11.34 12.44
CA TYR A 189 24.46 -11.66 11.42
C TYR A 189 25.25 -10.43 10.98
N GLY A 190 24.62 -9.28 10.79
CA GLY A 190 25.28 -8.02 10.46
C GLY A 190 26.30 -7.57 11.52
N LEU A 191 25.96 -7.69 12.81
CA LEU A 191 26.88 -7.41 13.92
C LEU A 191 28.05 -8.39 13.97
N ARG A 192 27.82 -9.69 13.72
CA ARG A 192 28.89 -10.70 13.68
C ARG A 192 29.85 -10.49 12.51
N ALA A 193 29.34 -10.11 11.34
CA ALA A 193 30.18 -9.81 10.17
C ALA A 193 31.09 -8.58 10.39
N LEU A 194 30.58 -7.55 11.08
CA LEU A 194 31.35 -6.36 11.45
C LEU A 194 32.44 -6.65 12.51
N VAL A 195 32.20 -7.59 13.41
CA VAL A 195 33.17 -7.96 14.46
C VAL A 195 34.22 -8.96 13.94
N ALA A 196 33.88 -9.78 12.95
CA ALA A 196 34.79 -10.77 12.35
C ALA A 196 35.70 -10.20 11.25
N GLY A 197 35.51 -8.95 10.83
CA GLY A 197 36.26 -8.25 9.80
C GLY A 197 37.38 -7.33 10.29
N ASN A 198 37.81 -7.46 11.57
CA ASN A 198 38.88 -6.68 12.15
C ASN A 198 40.06 -7.57 12.53
#